data_97eaabb31f6a3c266db604ce693e91d2
#
_entry.id   97eaabb31f6a3c266db604ce693e91d2
#
_cell.length_a   1.000
_cell.length_b   1.000
_cell.length_c   1.000
_cell.angle_alpha   90.00
_cell.angle_beta   90.00
_cell.angle_gamma   90.00
#
_symmetry.space_group_name_H-M   'P 1'
#
loop_
_entity.id
_entity.type
_entity.pdbx_description
1 polymer ?
#
loop_
_entity_poly.entity_id
_entity_poly.type
_entity_poly.pdbx_seq_one_letter_code
_entity_poly.pdbx_strand_id
1 'polypeptide(L)'
;MRHSLLLVCTSLALMVPTSAGAVTNGTSDGNTHSNVGALVADRPGSGLTVVCSGMLIAPTIFLTAGHCTDGLTAPVYVTFETTLDKDGWTLIPGTPETAPGFGHDRSDPRDLGVVLLDHAPAGIAPAQLASANSAESLNNETVTNVGYGYYERQTGGGRPRFLYDGIRRASTSTVKSVTPSLIRTGSGVCYGDSGGPRFAGQILIAVTSSGDAACAGMSTGYRIDTPAARAFLGHFVTLP
;
A
#
# COMPACT_ATOMS: atom_id res chain seq x y z
N MET A 1 -52.51 8.60 49.34
CA MET A 1 -52.22 8.41 47.91
C MET A 1 -50.85 8.99 47.66
N ARG A 2 -49.82 8.12 47.48
CA ARG A 2 -48.42 8.55 47.24
C ARG A 2 -48.16 8.41 45.72
N HIS A 3 -47.88 9.50 45.05
CA HIS A 3 -47.54 9.51 43.64
C HIS A 3 -45.99 9.36 43.53
N SER A 4 -45.56 8.19 43.00
CA SER A 4 -44.14 7.96 42.67
C SER A 4 -43.90 8.51 41.29
N LEU A 5 -43.00 9.52 41.21
CA LEU A 5 -42.50 10.06 39.96
C LEU A 5 -41.34 9.19 39.46
N LEU A 6 -41.54 8.49 38.35
CA LEU A 6 -40.47 7.78 37.66
C LEU A 6 -39.68 8.77 36.82
N LEU A 7 -38.40 8.96 37.16
CA LEU A 7 -37.45 9.72 36.36
C LEU A 7 -36.91 8.80 35.27
N VAL A 8 -37.28 9.05 34.02
CA VAL A 8 -36.70 8.39 32.85
C VAL A 8 -35.41 9.15 32.47
N CYS A 9 -34.24 8.60 32.77
CA CYS A 9 -32.95 9.09 32.27
C CYS A 9 -32.77 8.60 30.83
N THR A 10 -33.00 9.47 29.86
CA THR A 10 -32.57 9.29 28.47
C THR A 10 -31.10 9.56 28.32
N SER A 11 -30.29 8.50 28.23
CA SER A 11 -28.86 8.60 27.87
C SER A 11 -28.75 8.99 26.40
N LEU A 12 -28.35 10.24 26.15
CA LEU A 12 -27.98 10.75 24.83
C LEU A 12 -26.59 10.19 24.49
N ALA A 13 -26.54 9.16 23.65
CA ALA A 13 -25.25 8.68 23.11
C ALA A 13 -24.68 9.75 22.17
N LEU A 14 -23.61 10.42 22.58
CA LEU A 14 -22.81 11.27 21.70
C LEU A 14 -22.16 10.36 20.65
N MET A 15 -22.68 10.38 19.44
CA MET A 15 -21.93 9.88 18.26
C MET A 15 -20.75 10.83 18.02
N VAL A 16 -19.56 10.41 18.45
CA VAL A 16 -18.31 11.05 18.04
C VAL A 16 -18.15 10.77 16.55
N PRO A 17 -18.11 11.78 15.67
CA PRO A 17 -17.82 11.52 14.26
C PRO A 17 -16.40 10.97 14.19
N THR A 18 -16.24 9.72 13.76
CA THR A 18 -14.94 9.17 13.38
C THR A 18 -14.49 9.92 12.14
N SER A 19 -13.52 10.81 12.30
CA SER A 19 -12.85 11.45 11.17
C SER A 19 -12.21 10.36 10.31
N ALA A 20 -12.74 10.19 9.11
CA ALA A 20 -12.16 9.35 8.08
C ALA A 20 -10.89 10.05 7.58
N GLY A 21 -9.73 9.49 7.86
CA GLY A 21 -8.43 9.98 7.41
C GLY A 21 -7.65 8.87 6.70
N ALA A 22 -7.07 9.13 5.71
CA ALA A 22 -6.12 8.84 4.64
C ALA A 22 -5.33 7.48 4.65
N VAL A 23 -4.63 7.08 3.72
CA VAL A 23 -4.71 6.57 2.37
C VAL A 23 -6.07 7.06 1.96
N THR A 24 -6.39 7.67 0.86
CA THR A 24 -7.61 8.48 0.86
C THR A 24 -8.76 7.87 1.68
N ASN A 25 -9.10 8.48 2.83
CA ASN A 25 -10.02 8.00 3.87
C ASN A 25 -9.53 6.82 4.78
N GLY A 26 -8.22 6.57 4.90
CA GLY A 26 -7.66 5.58 5.83
C GLY A 26 -7.34 6.17 7.22
N THR A 27 -6.98 5.32 8.16
CA THR A 27 -6.54 5.68 9.51
C THR A 27 -5.05 5.41 9.68
N SER A 28 -4.40 6.03 10.64
CA SER A 28 -3.03 5.66 11.01
C SER A 28 -2.95 4.15 11.26
N ASP A 29 -2.03 3.48 10.58
CA ASP A 29 -1.81 2.03 10.71
C ASP A 29 -1.17 1.67 12.05
N GLY A 30 -0.50 2.63 12.68
CA GLY A 30 0.35 2.35 13.82
C GLY A 30 1.37 1.27 13.45
N ASN A 31 1.39 0.17 14.20
CA ASN A 31 2.29 -0.96 13.92
C ASN A 31 1.54 -2.24 13.48
N THR A 32 0.31 -2.10 13.00
CA THR A 32 -0.54 -3.25 12.58
C THR A 32 0.09 -4.01 11.42
N HIS A 33 0.62 -3.28 10.43
CA HIS A 33 1.31 -3.84 9.28
C HIS A 33 2.79 -3.42 9.29
N SER A 34 3.53 -3.87 10.31
CA SER A 34 4.95 -3.52 10.49
C SER A 34 5.84 -3.89 9.31
N ASN A 35 5.41 -4.86 8.49
CA ASN A 35 6.10 -5.28 7.27
C ASN A 35 5.88 -4.36 6.05
N VAL A 36 5.04 -3.35 6.17
CA VAL A 36 4.87 -2.34 5.11
C VAL A 36 5.86 -1.21 5.33
N GLY A 37 6.62 -0.89 4.30
CA GLY A 37 7.68 0.12 4.32
C GLY A 37 7.56 1.13 3.18
N ALA A 38 8.40 2.15 3.24
CA ALA A 38 8.58 3.15 2.19
C ALA A 38 9.88 2.89 1.43
N LEU A 39 9.80 2.96 0.10
CA LEU A 39 10.96 3.00 -0.80
C LEU A 39 11.48 4.45 -0.88
N VAL A 40 12.77 4.60 -0.63
CA VAL A 40 13.46 5.90 -0.65
C VAL A 40 14.57 5.84 -1.69
N ALA A 41 14.63 6.82 -2.55
CA ALA A 41 15.69 6.95 -3.55
C ALA A 41 16.30 8.36 -3.51
N ASP A 42 17.57 8.45 -3.87
CA ASP A 42 18.23 9.75 -4.10
C ASP A 42 17.79 10.32 -5.44
N ARG A 43 17.20 11.49 -5.40
CA ARG A 43 16.75 12.19 -6.60
C ARG A 43 17.58 13.45 -6.83
N PRO A 44 18.10 13.65 -8.06
CA PRO A 44 18.89 14.83 -8.38
C PRO A 44 18.20 16.13 -7.96
N GLY A 45 18.86 16.92 -7.12
CA GLY A 45 18.36 18.19 -6.62
C GLY A 45 17.36 18.12 -5.45
N SER A 46 16.91 16.92 -5.06
CA SER A 46 15.96 16.72 -3.94
C SER A 46 16.53 15.87 -2.80
N GLY A 47 17.66 15.17 -3.05
CA GLY A 47 18.23 14.21 -2.11
C GLY A 47 17.33 13.01 -1.86
N LEU A 48 17.49 12.36 -0.71
CA LEU A 48 16.69 11.21 -0.32
C LEU A 48 15.21 11.57 -0.23
N THR A 49 14.40 10.91 -1.03
CA THR A 49 12.97 11.17 -1.20
C THR A 49 12.18 9.87 -1.20
N VAL A 50 11.06 9.84 -0.49
CA VAL A 50 10.10 8.73 -0.57
C VAL A 50 9.52 8.72 -1.97
N VAL A 51 9.65 7.59 -2.65
CA VAL A 51 9.18 7.43 -4.03
C VAL A 51 7.95 6.53 -4.13
N CYS A 52 7.84 5.52 -3.28
CA CYS A 52 6.76 4.53 -3.29
C CYS A 52 6.59 3.89 -1.91
N SER A 53 5.52 3.14 -1.76
CA SER A 53 5.31 2.16 -0.68
C SER A 53 5.71 0.77 -1.15
N GLY A 54 5.75 -0.19 -0.22
CA GLY A 54 5.99 -1.60 -0.51
C GLY A 54 5.91 -2.44 0.76
N MET A 55 6.32 -3.70 0.69
CA MET A 55 6.31 -4.59 1.85
C MET A 55 7.39 -5.65 1.81
N LEU A 56 7.79 -6.11 2.99
CA LEU A 56 8.71 -7.23 3.14
C LEU A 56 7.98 -8.54 2.81
N ILE A 57 8.52 -9.35 1.90
CA ILE A 57 7.95 -10.65 1.50
C ILE A 57 8.88 -11.83 1.80
N ALA A 58 10.15 -11.56 2.11
CA ALA A 58 11.12 -12.50 2.67
C ALA A 58 12.11 -11.67 3.51
N PRO A 59 12.99 -12.28 4.33
CA PRO A 59 13.84 -11.55 5.26
C PRO A 59 14.61 -10.36 4.66
N THR A 60 15.01 -10.46 3.39
CA THR A 60 15.76 -9.42 2.67
C THR A 60 15.12 -9.02 1.34
N ILE A 61 13.85 -9.39 1.09
CA ILE A 61 13.17 -9.07 -0.16
C ILE A 61 11.99 -8.14 0.13
N PHE A 62 12.11 -6.92 -0.35
CA PHE A 62 11.06 -5.89 -0.28
C PHE A 62 10.36 -5.81 -1.63
N LEU A 63 9.07 -6.10 -1.67
CA LEU A 63 8.23 -6.03 -2.87
C LEU A 63 7.64 -4.63 -3.03
N THR A 64 7.63 -4.12 -4.25
CA THR A 64 6.99 -2.87 -4.65
C THR A 64 6.48 -2.99 -6.10
N ALA A 65 6.05 -1.89 -6.71
CA ALA A 65 5.65 -1.88 -8.12
C ALA A 65 6.86 -1.72 -9.05
N GLY A 66 6.73 -2.20 -10.28
CA GLY A 66 7.78 -2.08 -11.31
C GLY A 66 8.09 -0.63 -11.65
N HIS A 67 7.06 0.21 -11.79
CA HIS A 67 7.26 1.64 -12.04
C HIS A 67 7.96 2.39 -10.89
N CYS A 68 8.07 1.77 -9.71
CA CYS A 68 8.81 2.31 -8.57
C CYS A 68 10.30 2.00 -8.63
N THR A 69 10.69 0.92 -9.32
CA THR A 69 12.08 0.49 -9.43
C THR A 69 12.68 0.79 -10.80
N ASP A 70 11.85 0.96 -11.82
CA ASP A 70 12.29 1.20 -13.20
C ASP A 70 13.14 2.48 -13.30
N GLY A 71 14.33 2.33 -13.87
CA GLY A 71 15.30 3.39 -14.02
C GLY A 71 16.02 3.84 -12.72
N LEU A 72 15.74 3.22 -11.58
CA LEU A 72 16.51 3.46 -10.36
C LEU A 72 17.86 2.72 -10.41
N THR A 73 18.89 3.36 -9.85
CA THR A 73 20.21 2.77 -9.66
C THR A 73 20.48 2.53 -8.18
N ALA A 74 21.22 1.46 -7.86
CA ALA A 74 21.63 1.18 -6.49
C ALA A 74 22.67 2.21 -5.98
N PRO A 75 22.70 2.50 -4.65
CA PRO A 75 21.74 1.99 -3.67
C PRO A 75 20.44 2.75 -3.68
N VAL A 76 19.33 2.04 -3.42
CA VAL A 76 18.08 2.61 -2.93
C VAL A 76 17.95 2.25 -1.46
N TYR A 77 16.97 2.78 -0.76
CA TYR A 77 16.78 2.52 0.66
C TYR A 77 15.34 2.14 0.97
N VAL A 78 15.15 1.35 2.02
CA VAL A 78 13.83 1.02 2.55
C VAL A 78 13.79 1.39 4.03
N THR A 79 12.66 1.95 4.46
CA THR A 79 12.36 2.19 5.87
C THR A 79 11.00 1.60 6.24
N PHE A 80 10.89 1.11 7.48
CA PHE A 80 9.64 0.55 8.04
C PHE A 80 9.08 1.41 9.17
N GLU A 81 9.60 2.62 9.33
CA GLU A 81 9.10 3.56 10.34
C GLU A 81 7.61 3.86 10.13
N THR A 82 6.85 3.96 11.21
CA THR A 82 5.42 4.29 11.14
C THR A 82 5.15 5.72 10.73
N THR A 83 6.14 6.59 10.97
CA THR A 83 6.13 8.01 10.59
C THR A 83 7.49 8.35 9.98
N LEU A 84 7.46 8.91 8.79
CA LEU A 84 8.67 9.27 8.05
C LEU A 84 9.14 10.66 8.48
N ASP A 85 10.07 10.70 9.43
CA ASP A 85 10.78 11.90 9.85
C ASP A 85 12.21 11.84 9.30
N LYS A 86 12.56 12.78 8.43
CA LYS A 86 13.86 12.80 7.74
C LYS A 86 15.07 12.82 8.69
N ASP A 87 14.90 13.31 9.89
CA ASP A 87 15.99 13.43 10.87
C ASP A 87 16.22 12.14 11.69
N GLY A 88 15.34 11.14 11.57
CA GLY A 88 15.39 9.91 12.37
C GLY A 88 15.17 8.59 11.59
N TRP A 89 15.31 8.58 10.26
CA TRP A 89 15.04 7.37 9.48
C TRP A 89 16.06 6.25 9.73
N THR A 90 15.54 5.07 10.04
CA THR A 90 16.31 3.83 9.91
C THR A 90 16.22 3.37 8.46
N LEU A 91 17.28 3.59 7.69
CA LEU A 91 17.37 3.28 6.27
C LEU A 91 18.15 1.98 6.06
N ILE A 92 17.55 1.03 5.36
CA ILE A 92 18.20 -0.22 4.94
C ILE A 92 18.53 -0.08 3.46
N PRO A 93 19.82 -0.07 3.07
CA PRO A 93 20.20 -0.01 1.68
C PRO A 93 19.84 -1.29 0.95
N GLY A 94 19.69 -1.19 -0.37
CA GLY A 94 19.40 -2.35 -1.21
C GLY A 94 19.51 -2.06 -2.70
N THR A 95 19.38 -3.12 -3.49
CA THR A 95 19.48 -3.09 -4.95
C THR A 95 18.09 -3.28 -5.56
N PRO A 96 17.58 -2.35 -6.37
CA PRO A 96 16.29 -2.48 -7.03
C PRO A 96 16.38 -3.41 -8.24
N GLU A 97 15.35 -4.25 -8.42
CA GLU A 97 15.14 -5.05 -9.63
C GLU A 97 13.71 -4.90 -10.11
N THR A 98 13.54 -4.68 -11.42
CA THR A 98 12.23 -4.53 -12.08
C THR A 98 11.87 -5.79 -12.84
N ALA A 99 10.61 -6.20 -12.80
CA ALA A 99 10.15 -7.38 -13.52
C ALA A 99 10.42 -7.26 -15.03
N PRO A 100 10.97 -8.32 -15.66
CA PRO A 100 11.21 -8.32 -17.11
C PRO A 100 9.93 -8.09 -17.90
N GLY A 101 9.98 -7.15 -18.86
CA GLY A 101 8.84 -6.78 -19.69
C GLY A 101 7.85 -5.82 -19.01
N PHE A 102 8.22 -5.19 -17.89
CA PHE A 102 7.43 -4.10 -17.31
C PHE A 102 7.06 -3.06 -18.36
N GLY A 103 5.77 -2.69 -18.42
CA GLY A 103 5.23 -1.65 -19.30
C GLY A 103 5.10 -2.01 -20.77
N HIS A 104 5.55 -3.20 -21.23
CA HIS A 104 5.52 -3.58 -22.63
C HIS A 104 4.11 -4.01 -23.12
N ASP A 105 3.27 -4.52 -22.23
CA ASP A 105 1.91 -4.94 -22.53
C ASP A 105 0.91 -4.28 -21.56
N ARG A 106 -0.07 -3.55 -22.11
CA ARG A 106 -1.09 -2.89 -21.30
C ARG A 106 -2.09 -3.86 -20.65
N SER A 107 -2.25 -5.05 -21.20
CA SER A 107 -3.13 -6.10 -20.66
C SER A 107 -2.47 -6.87 -19.53
N ASP A 108 -1.13 -6.96 -19.53
CA ASP A 108 -0.27 -7.49 -18.49
C ASP A 108 0.95 -6.59 -18.31
N PRO A 109 0.81 -5.48 -17.56
CA PRO A 109 1.87 -4.48 -17.43
C PRO A 109 3.10 -4.96 -16.66
N ARG A 110 3.04 -6.14 -16.04
CA ARG A 110 4.13 -6.72 -15.22
C ARG A 110 4.70 -5.72 -14.21
N ASP A 111 3.79 -4.97 -13.58
CA ASP A 111 4.13 -3.86 -12.69
C ASP A 111 4.58 -4.37 -11.31
N LEU A 112 5.68 -5.12 -11.28
CA LEU A 112 6.35 -5.63 -10.10
C LEU A 112 7.81 -5.20 -10.09
N GLY A 113 8.29 -4.87 -8.90
CA GLY A 113 9.69 -4.65 -8.60
C GLY A 113 10.02 -5.17 -7.21
N VAL A 114 11.26 -5.53 -7.01
CA VAL A 114 11.79 -5.89 -5.69
C VAL A 114 12.99 -5.02 -5.36
N VAL A 115 13.27 -4.90 -4.05
CA VAL A 115 14.55 -4.39 -3.56
C VAL A 115 15.18 -5.50 -2.74
N LEU A 116 16.38 -5.92 -3.15
CA LEU A 116 17.21 -6.85 -2.39
C LEU A 116 17.91 -6.04 -1.30
N LEU A 117 17.43 -6.19 -0.06
CA LEU A 117 17.97 -5.48 1.10
C LEU A 117 19.33 -6.06 1.52
N ASP A 118 20.26 -5.22 1.91
CA ASP A 118 21.58 -5.63 2.37
C ASP A 118 21.53 -6.45 3.68
N HIS A 119 20.48 -6.24 4.48
CA HIS A 119 20.20 -7.01 5.69
C HIS A 119 18.72 -7.01 6.04
N ALA A 120 18.29 -8.01 6.80
CA ALA A 120 16.91 -8.13 7.27
C ALA A 120 16.59 -7.06 8.32
N PRO A 121 15.42 -6.41 8.27
CA PRO A 121 14.94 -5.54 9.33
C PRO A 121 14.66 -6.34 10.60
N ALA A 122 15.15 -5.85 11.74
CA ALA A 122 14.99 -6.55 13.02
C ALA A 122 13.51 -6.58 13.46
N GLY A 123 13.01 -7.75 13.85
CA GLY A 123 11.68 -7.90 14.44
C GLY A 123 10.51 -7.76 13.46
N ILE A 124 10.76 -7.72 12.14
CA ILE A 124 9.72 -7.60 11.11
C ILE A 124 9.53 -8.94 10.41
N ALA A 125 8.33 -9.51 10.52
CA ALA A 125 7.97 -10.75 9.82
C ALA A 125 7.48 -10.43 8.38
N PRO A 126 7.92 -11.20 7.38
CA PRO A 126 7.43 -11.04 6.00
C PRO A 126 5.91 -11.27 5.86
N ALA A 127 5.30 -10.64 4.85
CA ALA A 127 3.91 -10.84 4.49
C ALA A 127 3.68 -12.26 3.92
N GLN A 128 2.48 -12.80 4.16
CA GLN A 128 2.04 -14.04 3.54
C GLN A 128 1.55 -13.77 2.12
N LEU A 129 2.06 -14.54 1.16
CA LEU A 129 1.73 -14.38 -0.26
C LEU A 129 0.51 -15.22 -0.65
N ALA A 130 -0.24 -14.73 -1.61
CA ALA A 130 -1.36 -15.43 -2.23
C ALA A 130 -0.91 -16.70 -2.97
N SER A 131 -1.68 -17.79 -2.83
CA SER A 131 -1.56 -18.98 -3.68
C SER A 131 -1.98 -18.65 -5.12
N ALA A 132 -1.53 -19.46 -6.08
CA ALA A 132 -1.85 -19.26 -7.49
C ALA A 132 -3.36 -19.11 -7.73
N ASN A 133 -3.75 -18.09 -8.50
CA ASN A 133 -5.10 -17.77 -8.95
C ASN A 133 -6.11 -17.48 -7.81
N SER A 134 -5.67 -17.31 -6.56
CA SER A 134 -6.57 -17.12 -5.41
C SER A 134 -7.33 -15.80 -5.43
N ALA A 135 -6.84 -14.78 -6.14
CA ALA A 135 -7.53 -13.50 -6.27
C ALA A 135 -8.76 -13.55 -7.21
N GLU A 136 -8.95 -14.59 -8.00
CA GLU A 136 -10.07 -14.69 -8.96
C GLU A 136 -11.45 -14.66 -8.30
N SER A 137 -11.56 -15.14 -7.07
CA SER A 137 -12.82 -15.19 -6.30
C SER A 137 -13.16 -13.90 -5.55
N LEU A 138 -12.33 -12.86 -5.61
CA LEU A 138 -12.42 -11.68 -4.73
C LEU A 138 -13.39 -10.58 -5.20
N ASN A 139 -14.18 -10.81 -6.25
CA ASN A 139 -15.19 -9.82 -6.68
C ASN A 139 -16.17 -9.50 -5.54
N ASN A 140 -16.37 -8.19 -5.29
CA ASN A 140 -17.16 -7.62 -4.20
C ASN A 140 -16.61 -7.82 -2.78
N GLU A 141 -15.46 -8.48 -2.64
CA GLU A 141 -14.78 -8.61 -1.34
C GLU A 141 -14.09 -7.29 -0.96
N THR A 142 -13.83 -7.16 0.35
CA THR A 142 -13.10 -6.03 0.90
C THR A 142 -11.61 -6.35 0.99
N VAL A 143 -10.78 -5.43 0.54
CA VAL A 143 -9.32 -5.50 0.67
C VAL A 143 -8.81 -4.33 1.49
N THR A 144 -7.71 -4.54 2.20
CA THR A 144 -6.99 -3.52 2.94
C THR A 144 -5.80 -3.04 2.12
N ASN A 145 -5.71 -1.71 1.91
CA ASN A 145 -4.56 -1.05 1.31
C ASN A 145 -3.72 -0.41 2.42
N VAL A 146 -2.41 -0.50 2.34
CA VAL A 146 -1.51 0.13 3.31
C VAL A 146 -0.39 0.85 2.58
N GLY A 147 -0.04 2.06 3.03
CA GLY A 147 1.02 2.83 2.39
C GLY A 147 1.32 4.16 3.08
N TYR A 148 2.17 4.95 2.41
CA TYR A 148 2.63 6.25 2.86
C TYR A 148 2.24 7.36 1.87
N GLY A 149 1.16 7.15 1.12
CA GLY A 149 0.71 8.11 0.12
C GLY A 149 0.09 9.37 0.71
N TYR A 150 -0.28 10.27 -0.19
CA TYR A 150 -1.06 11.46 0.16
C TYR A 150 -2.42 11.05 0.71
N TYR A 151 -2.87 11.72 1.73
CA TYR A 151 -3.99 11.24 2.52
C TYR A 151 -5.29 12.02 2.39
N GLU A 152 -5.27 13.27 2.14
CA GLU A 152 -6.47 14.09 2.06
C GLU A 152 -6.44 14.97 0.82
N ARG A 153 -7.54 14.92 0.06
CA ARG A 153 -7.75 15.85 -1.03
C ARG A 153 -8.36 17.14 -0.48
N GLN A 154 -7.64 18.23 -0.65
CA GLN A 154 -8.18 19.55 -0.34
C GLN A 154 -9.18 19.98 -1.40
N THR A 155 -10.38 20.37 -0.96
CA THR A 155 -11.42 20.95 -1.81
C THR A 155 -11.19 22.46 -1.95
N GLY A 156 -11.00 22.93 -3.17
CA GLY A 156 -10.81 24.34 -3.51
C GLY A 156 -10.74 24.47 -5.03
N GLY A 157 -11.02 25.66 -5.59
CA GLY A 157 -10.94 25.88 -7.03
C GLY A 157 -9.52 25.64 -7.57
N GLY A 158 -9.39 24.99 -8.73
CA GLY A 158 -8.11 24.72 -9.40
C GLY A 158 -7.69 23.25 -9.40
N ARG A 159 -6.38 23.00 -9.55
CA ARG A 159 -5.83 21.63 -9.54
C ARG A 159 -5.98 20.99 -8.15
N PRO A 160 -6.30 19.68 -8.07
CA PRO A 160 -6.35 18.99 -6.80
C PRO A 160 -5.05 19.19 -6.01
N ARG A 161 -5.18 19.54 -4.74
CA ARG A 161 -4.09 19.55 -3.77
C ARG A 161 -4.32 18.42 -2.78
N PHE A 162 -3.22 17.83 -2.31
CA PHE A 162 -3.27 16.71 -1.38
C PHE A 162 -2.36 17.00 -0.19
N LEU A 163 -2.77 16.54 0.99
CA LEU A 163 -1.96 16.61 2.19
C LEU A 163 -1.07 15.36 2.30
N TYR A 164 0.13 15.57 2.82
CA TYR A 164 1.12 14.52 3.09
C TYR A 164 1.78 14.80 4.45
N ASP A 165 1.89 13.79 5.29
CA ASP A 165 2.52 13.88 6.60
C ASP A 165 3.48 12.72 6.90
N GLY A 166 3.72 11.83 5.94
CA GLY A 166 4.64 10.71 6.08
C GLY A 166 4.17 9.60 7.02
N ILE A 167 2.92 9.60 7.47
CA ILE A 167 2.42 8.55 8.37
C ILE A 167 1.96 7.34 7.55
N ARG A 168 2.38 6.12 7.96
CA ARG A 168 1.81 4.89 7.40
C ARG A 168 0.33 4.77 7.78
N ARG A 169 -0.50 4.52 6.76
CA ARG A 169 -1.95 4.43 6.92
C ARG A 169 -2.51 3.19 6.26
N ALA A 170 -3.68 2.78 6.74
CA ALA A 170 -4.48 1.70 6.17
C ALA A 170 -5.87 2.19 5.79
N SER A 171 -6.40 1.71 4.67
CA SER A 171 -7.77 1.92 4.24
C SER A 171 -8.38 0.62 3.73
N THR A 172 -9.70 0.57 3.60
CA THR A 172 -10.39 -0.53 2.95
C THR A 172 -11.00 -0.09 1.64
N SER A 173 -11.03 -1.00 0.67
CA SER A 173 -11.66 -0.80 -0.63
C SER A 173 -12.42 -2.06 -1.04
N THR A 174 -13.54 -1.89 -1.75
CA THR A 174 -14.25 -3.02 -2.34
C THR A 174 -13.68 -3.36 -3.71
N VAL A 175 -13.40 -4.63 -3.96
CA VAL A 175 -13.01 -5.15 -5.27
C VAL A 175 -14.19 -5.00 -6.23
N LYS A 176 -13.99 -4.33 -7.34
CA LYS A 176 -14.99 -4.06 -8.39
C LYS A 176 -14.85 -4.99 -9.58
N SER A 177 -13.65 -5.42 -9.88
CA SER A 177 -13.39 -6.43 -10.90
C SER A 177 -12.00 -7.05 -10.74
N VAL A 178 -11.89 -8.30 -11.17
CA VAL A 178 -10.63 -9.03 -11.30
C VAL A 178 -10.46 -9.39 -12.78
N THR A 179 -9.28 -9.13 -13.32
CA THR A 179 -8.86 -9.50 -14.68
C THR A 179 -7.69 -10.49 -14.61
N PRO A 180 -7.21 -11.05 -15.70
CA PRO A 180 -6.07 -11.99 -15.66
C PRO A 180 -4.83 -11.45 -14.96
N SER A 181 -4.54 -10.14 -15.01
CA SER A 181 -3.34 -9.53 -14.41
C SER A 181 -3.63 -8.49 -13.33
N LEU A 182 -4.85 -7.96 -13.27
CA LEU A 182 -5.16 -6.79 -12.46
C LEU A 182 -6.37 -7.03 -11.55
N ILE A 183 -6.35 -6.37 -10.39
CA ILE A 183 -7.50 -6.21 -9.51
C ILE A 183 -7.86 -4.73 -9.44
N ARG A 184 -9.12 -4.40 -9.68
CA ARG A 184 -9.63 -3.03 -9.58
C ARG A 184 -10.49 -2.88 -8.35
N THR A 185 -10.25 -1.81 -7.60
CA THR A 185 -11.00 -1.51 -6.39
C THR A 185 -11.60 -0.11 -6.47
N GLY A 186 -12.48 0.23 -5.55
CA GLY A 186 -12.91 1.61 -5.33
C GLY A 186 -11.74 2.50 -4.88
N SER A 187 -12.07 3.71 -4.41
CA SER A 187 -11.11 4.64 -3.81
C SER A 187 -10.38 4.02 -2.60
N GLY A 188 -9.30 4.61 -2.18
CA GLY A 188 -8.54 4.16 -0.99
C GLY A 188 -7.03 4.23 -1.17
N VAL A 189 -6.53 4.68 -2.31
CA VAL A 189 -5.09 4.92 -2.55
C VAL A 189 -4.87 6.24 -3.29
N CYS A 190 -3.67 6.82 -3.13
CA CYS A 190 -3.26 8.06 -3.75
C CYS A 190 -1.79 8.01 -4.17
N TYR A 191 -1.25 9.13 -4.63
CA TYR A 191 0.18 9.27 -4.95
C TYR A 191 1.04 8.90 -3.74
N GLY A 192 2.05 8.07 -3.94
CA GLY A 192 2.92 7.54 -2.89
C GLY A 192 2.49 6.17 -2.34
N ASP A 193 1.24 5.73 -2.57
CA ASP A 193 0.80 4.37 -2.24
C ASP A 193 1.20 3.34 -3.31
N SER A 194 1.75 3.78 -4.43
CA SER A 194 2.33 2.92 -5.47
C SER A 194 3.23 1.85 -4.86
N GLY A 195 3.07 0.59 -5.28
CA GLY A 195 3.82 -0.55 -4.76
C GLY A 195 3.37 -1.04 -3.39
N GLY A 196 2.55 -0.27 -2.65
CA GLY A 196 1.97 -0.70 -1.38
C GLY A 196 1.04 -1.89 -1.52
N PRO A 197 0.89 -2.71 -0.46
CA PRO A 197 0.12 -3.94 -0.51
C PRO A 197 -1.38 -3.72 -0.62
N ARG A 198 -2.05 -4.72 -1.22
CA ARG A 198 -3.48 -4.99 -1.08
C ARG A 198 -3.63 -6.35 -0.42
N PHE A 199 -4.23 -6.37 0.76
CA PHE A 199 -4.46 -7.58 1.52
C PHE A 199 -5.92 -8.02 1.45
N ALA A 200 -6.16 -9.31 1.21
CA ALA A 200 -7.42 -9.98 1.52
C ALA A 200 -7.24 -10.69 2.87
N GLY A 201 -7.82 -10.15 3.94
CA GLY A 201 -7.45 -10.55 5.30
C GLY A 201 -5.96 -10.27 5.56
N GLN A 202 -5.18 -11.32 5.85
CA GLN A 202 -3.74 -11.24 6.08
C GLN A 202 -2.90 -11.61 4.86
N ILE A 203 -3.54 -11.98 3.75
CA ILE A 203 -2.86 -12.49 2.55
C ILE A 203 -2.64 -11.35 1.56
N LEU A 204 -1.40 -11.15 1.16
CA LEU A 204 -1.05 -10.23 0.08
C LEU A 204 -1.52 -10.78 -1.27
N ILE A 205 -2.36 -10.03 -1.97
CA ILE A 205 -2.97 -10.44 -3.25
C ILE A 205 -2.51 -9.60 -4.43
N ALA A 206 -2.11 -8.36 -4.19
CA ALA A 206 -1.68 -7.44 -5.24
C ALA A 206 -0.82 -6.31 -4.68
N VAL A 207 -0.08 -5.63 -5.54
CA VAL A 207 0.57 -4.35 -5.27
C VAL A 207 -0.18 -3.21 -5.96
N THR A 208 -0.25 -2.05 -5.33
CA THR A 208 -0.88 -0.86 -5.91
C THR A 208 -0.08 -0.40 -7.13
N SER A 209 -0.74 -0.35 -8.29
CA SER A 209 -0.14 -0.01 -9.59
C SER A 209 -0.55 1.38 -10.08
N SER A 210 -1.84 1.71 -10.00
CA SER A 210 -2.33 3.01 -10.45
C SER A 210 -3.63 3.40 -9.74
N GLY A 211 -3.97 4.70 -9.82
CA GLY A 211 -5.22 5.25 -9.34
C GLY A 211 -5.68 6.40 -10.23
N ASP A 212 -6.87 6.92 -9.99
CA ASP A 212 -7.32 8.13 -10.66
C ASP A 212 -6.59 9.37 -10.12
N ALA A 213 -6.40 10.36 -10.97
CA ALA A 213 -5.65 11.58 -10.64
C ALA A 213 -6.26 12.41 -9.48
N ALA A 214 -7.53 12.18 -9.17
CA ALA A 214 -8.23 12.84 -8.07
C ALA A 214 -8.17 12.06 -6.75
N CYS A 215 -7.62 10.83 -6.75
CA CYS A 215 -7.58 9.90 -5.62
C CYS A 215 -8.97 9.63 -4.99
N ALA A 216 -10.03 9.73 -5.77
CA ALA A 216 -11.42 9.63 -5.33
C ALA A 216 -12.20 8.51 -6.02
N GLY A 217 -11.68 8.01 -7.11
CA GLY A 217 -12.31 7.00 -7.96
C GLY A 217 -11.70 5.61 -7.82
N MET A 218 -11.62 4.90 -8.94
CA MET A 218 -11.09 3.54 -8.97
C MET A 218 -9.57 3.53 -8.95
N SER A 219 -9.02 2.49 -8.33
CA SER A 219 -7.60 2.18 -8.35
C SER A 219 -7.35 0.74 -8.81
N THR A 220 -6.15 0.50 -9.29
CA THR A 220 -5.74 -0.77 -9.88
C THR A 220 -4.53 -1.32 -9.13
N GLY A 221 -4.57 -2.59 -8.78
CA GLY A 221 -3.43 -3.34 -8.28
C GLY A 221 -2.97 -4.38 -9.28
N TYR A 222 -1.66 -4.61 -9.38
CA TYR A 222 -1.11 -5.72 -10.13
C TYR A 222 -1.13 -6.98 -9.26
N ARG A 223 -1.76 -8.05 -9.74
CA ARG A 223 -1.93 -9.32 -9.02
C ARG A 223 -0.60 -10.04 -8.88
N ILE A 224 -0.34 -10.61 -7.70
CA ILE A 224 0.89 -11.39 -7.45
C ILE A 224 0.69 -12.90 -7.61
N ASP A 225 -0.56 -13.36 -7.76
CA ASP A 225 -0.94 -14.77 -7.85
C ASP A 225 -1.00 -15.31 -9.29
N THR A 226 -0.69 -14.47 -10.29
CA THR A 226 -0.69 -14.82 -11.71
C THR A 226 0.56 -15.58 -12.14
N PRO A 227 0.54 -16.36 -13.23
CA PRO A 227 1.73 -17.05 -13.71
C PRO A 227 2.92 -16.12 -13.96
N ALA A 228 2.71 -14.95 -14.58
CA ALA A 228 3.78 -13.99 -14.86
C ALA A 228 4.39 -13.40 -13.57
N ALA A 229 3.55 -13.00 -12.60
CA ALA A 229 4.00 -12.51 -11.31
C ALA A 229 4.76 -13.58 -10.53
N ARG A 230 4.22 -14.80 -10.50
CA ARG A 230 4.86 -15.94 -9.80
C ARG A 230 6.18 -16.37 -10.44
N ALA A 231 6.30 -16.29 -11.76
CA ALA A 231 7.57 -16.52 -12.44
C ALA A 231 8.66 -15.54 -12.00
N PHE A 232 8.32 -14.26 -11.86
CA PHE A 232 9.26 -13.26 -11.37
C PHE A 232 9.57 -13.44 -9.87
N LEU A 233 8.55 -13.51 -9.01
CA LEU A 233 8.72 -13.60 -7.57
C LEU A 233 9.40 -14.90 -7.12
N GLY A 234 9.21 -16.01 -7.86
CA GLY A 234 9.83 -17.30 -7.58
C GLY A 234 11.36 -17.33 -7.69
N HIS A 235 11.97 -16.30 -8.29
CA HIS A 235 13.42 -16.12 -8.26
C HIS A 235 13.93 -15.67 -6.90
N PHE A 236 13.08 -15.08 -6.06
CA PHE A 236 13.46 -14.44 -4.80
C PHE A 236 12.89 -15.14 -3.56
N VAL A 237 11.72 -15.77 -3.70
CA VAL A 237 11.03 -16.38 -2.55
C VAL A 237 10.38 -17.71 -2.92
N THR A 238 10.20 -18.58 -1.92
CA THR A 238 9.34 -19.76 -2.09
C THR A 238 7.88 -19.33 -2.07
N LEU A 239 7.14 -19.70 -3.11
CA LEU A 239 5.73 -19.33 -3.28
C LEU A 239 4.80 -20.44 -2.79
N PRO A 240 3.67 -20.10 -2.15
CA PRO A 240 2.67 -21.07 -1.70
C PRO A 240 1.89 -21.69 -2.88
#